data_c35a1951114533ec16f1cc024756625f
#
_entry.id   c35a1951114533ec16f1cc024756625f
#
_cell.length_a   1.000
_cell.length_b   1.000
_cell.length_c   1.000
_cell.angle_alpha   90.00
_cell.angle_beta   90.00
_cell.angle_gamma   90.00
#
_symmetry.space_group_name_H-M   'P 1'
#
loop_
_entity.id
_entity.type
_entity.pdbx_description
1 polymer ?
#
loop_
_entity_poly.entity_id
_entity_poly.type
_entity_poly.pdbx_seq_one_letter_code
_entity_poly.pdbx_strand_id
1 'polypeptide(L)'
;KDSRNRVQSMALIHQNLYQEDNLTGIDVNDYISKLCENLFESYNIHPTRIKLIKEIQSLNLDVDTVVPLGLILNELITNSLKYGFPGDKTGAVKIILKEENNTLFLKVFDNGVGLPDDFQKKYETTFGYRMINAFIQKLKGELKTFTDEGTKVEIAIKNYKPSIV
;
A
#
# COMPACT_ATOMS: atom_id res chain seq x y z
N LYS A 1 8.40 14.84 -3.67
CA LYS A 1 7.53 14.19 -2.69
C LYS A 1 7.55 12.67 -2.78
N ASP A 2 7.44 12.12 -4.00
CA ASP A 2 7.39 10.67 -4.18
C ASP A 2 8.68 9.99 -3.70
N SER A 3 9.84 10.57 -4.01
CA SER A 3 11.12 10.05 -3.56
C SER A 3 11.25 10.13 -2.03
N ARG A 4 10.77 11.22 -1.43
CA ARG A 4 10.78 11.38 0.03
C ARG A 4 9.93 10.30 0.69
N ASN A 5 8.74 10.03 0.15
CA ASN A 5 7.83 9.04 0.72
C ASN A 5 8.41 7.63 0.62
N ARG A 6 9.12 7.33 -0.46
CA ARG A 6 9.81 6.04 -0.61
C ARG A 6 10.94 5.90 0.42
N VAL A 7 11.70 6.98 0.63
CA VAL A 7 12.77 6.98 1.64
C VAL A 7 12.19 6.81 3.03
N GLN A 8 11.08 7.48 3.33
CA GLN A 8 10.40 7.32 4.64
C GLN A 8 9.90 5.90 4.85
N SER A 9 9.35 5.27 3.82
CA SER A 9 8.91 3.88 3.90
C SER A 9 10.08 2.94 4.20
N MET A 10 11.21 3.15 3.54
CA MET A 10 12.41 2.36 3.80
C MET A 10 12.93 2.60 5.22
N ALA A 11 12.89 3.84 5.70
CA ALA A 11 13.30 4.14 7.07
C ALA A 11 12.42 3.44 8.09
N LEU A 12 11.10 3.38 7.85
CA LEU A 12 10.18 2.65 8.72
C LEU A 12 10.49 1.16 8.76
N ILE A 13 10.79 0.59 7.60
CA ILE A 13 11.18 -0.83 7.50
C ILE A 13 12.44 -1.09 8.32
N HIS A 14 13.46 -0.26 8.16
CA HIS A 14 14.69 -0.37 8.92
C HIS A 14 14.44 -0.22 10.42
N GLN A 15 13.60 0.73 10.81
CA GLN A 15 13.24 0.95 12.20
C GLN A 15 12.59 -0.30 12.80
N ASN A 16 11.65 -0.90 12.08
CA ASN A 16 10.99 -2.12 12.52
C ASN A 16 11.96 -3.29 12.63
N LEU A 17 12.91 -3.39 11.71
CA LEU A 17 13.94 -4.43 11.77
C LEU A 17 14.82 -4.34 13.00
N TYR A 18 15.16 -3.11 13.42
CA TYR A 18 16.00 -2.91 14.60
C TYR A 18 15.25 -3.00 15.91
N GLN A 19 13.96 -2.68 15.91
CA GLN A 19 13.14 -2.68 17.12
C GLN A 19 12.53 -4.03 17.44
N GLU A 20 12.28 -4.83 16.43
CA GLU A 20 11.67 -6.14 16.62
C GLU A 20 12.70 -7.24 16.50
N ASP A 21 12.53 -8.26 17.33
CA ASP A 21 13.25 -9.50 17.18
C ASP A 21 12.67 -10.24 15.98
N ASN A 22 13.44 -10.33 14.90
CA ASN A 22 12.99 -10.90 13.62
C ASN A 22 12.56 -12.35 13.69
N LEU A 23 12.73 -13.01 14.84
CA LEU A 23 12.29 -14.39 15.02
C LEU A 23 10.78 -14.56 14.89
N THR A 24 10.01 -13.54 15.25
CA THR A 24 8.55 -13.59 15.21
C THR A 24 7.94 -12.92 13.97
N GLY A 25 8.78 -12.36 13.12
CA GLY A 25 8.32 -11.61 11.96
C GLY A 25 7.88 -10.19 12.30
N ILE A 26 7.35 -9.51 11.32
CA ILE A 26 6.91 -8.11 11.45
C ILE A 26 5.40 -8.07 11.58
N ASP A 27 4.91 -7.34 12.59
CA ASP A 27 3.48 -7.08 12.76
C ASP A 27 3.01 -6.16 11.64
N VAL A 28 2.27 -6.73 10.69
CA VAL A 28 1.86 -6.04 9.49
C VAL A 28 0.88 -4.91 9.80
N ASN A 29 -0.03 -5.12 10.75
CA ASN A 29 -0.99 -4.08 11.13
C ASN A 29 -0.28 -2.84 11.67
N ASP A 30 0.67 -3.03 12.56
CA ASP A 30 1.46 -1.92 13.12
C ASP A 30 2.25 -1.21 12.03
N TYR A 31 2.89 -1.99 11.16
CA TYR A 31 3.69 -1.43 10.07
C TYR A 31 2.84 -0.60 9.10
N ILE A 32 1.72 -1.15 8.64
CA ILE A 32 0.83 -0.46 7.70
C ILE A 32 0.23 0.80 8.34
N SER A 33 -0.14 0.73 9.61
CA SER A 33 -0.68 1.89 10.31
C SER A 33 0.31 3.03 10.37
N LYS A 34 1.56 2.75 10.69
CA LYS A 34 2.61 3.77 10.73
C LYS A 34 2.90 4.33 9.35
N LEU A 35 2.93 3.48 8.33
CA LEU A 35 3.14 3.90 6.95
C LEU A 35 2.05 4.87 6.51
N CYS A 36 0.80 4.54 6.75
CA CYS A 36 -0.34 5.37 6.35
C CYS A 36 -0.35 6.70 7.10
N GLU A 37 -0.07 6.69 8.40
CA GLU A 37 0.02 7.91 9.19
C GLU A 37 1.06 8.85 8.61
N ASN A 38 2.25 8.34 8.27
CA ASN A 38 3.31 9.13 7.67
C ASN A 38 2.92 9.70 6.30
N LEU A 39 2.24 8.91 5.49
CA LEU A 39 1.79 9.37 4.17
C LEU A 39 0.76 10.49 4.28
N PHE A 40 -0.24 10.30 5.12
CA PHE A 40 -1.28 11.31 5.32
C PHE A 40 -0.69 12.60 5.86
N GLU A 41 0.23 12.51 6.80
CA GLU A 41 0.93 13.68 7.33
C GLU A 41 1.78 14.36 6.27
N SER A 42 2.52 13.58 5.48
CA SER A 42 3.41 14.08 4.43
C SER A 42 2.65 14.86 3.35
N TYR A 43 1.42 14.47 3.05
CA TYR A 43 0.57 15.16 2.08
C TYR A 43 -0.38 16.16 2.72
N ASN A 44 -0.23 16.43 4.02
CA ASN A 44 -1.09 17.36 4.76
C ASN A 44 -2.58 17.00 4.66
N ILE A 45 -2.89 15.72 4.72
CA ILE A 45 -4.27 15.24 4.66
C ILE A 45 -4.86 15.24 6.06
N HIS A 46 -5.91 16.03 6.25
CA HIS A 46 -6.62 16.06 7.52
C HIS A 46 -7.62 14.90 7.59
N PRO A 47 -7.73 14.23 8.76
CA PRO A 47 -8.64 13.08 8.90
C PRO A 47 -10.11 13.40 8.63
N THR A 48 -10.51 14.67 8.76
CA THR A 48 -11.89 15.07 8.44
C THR A 48 -12.13 15.21 6.95
N ARG A 49 -11.06 15.35 6.16
CA ARG A 49 -11.17 15.49 4.71
C ARG A 49 -11.13 14.12 4.02
N ILE A 50 -10.11 13.32 4.32
CA ILE A 50 -9.98 11.96 3.78
C ILE A 50 -9.80 11.01 4.95
N LYS A 51 -10.76 10.10 5.11
CA LYS A 51 -10.74 9.13 6.19
C LYS A 51 -9.94 7.90 5.77
N LEU A 52 -9.12 7.40 6.67
CA LEU A 52 -8.41 6.14 6.47
C LEU A 52 -9.16 5.01 7.17
N ILE A 53 -9.55 3.99 6.41
CA ILE A 53 -10.24 2.81 6.93
C ILE A 53 -9.32 1.62 6.74
N LYS A 54 -9.08 0.88 7.83
CA LYS A 54 -8.17 -0.28 7.80
C LYS A 54 -8.92 -1.53 8.23
N GLU A 55 -8.85 -2.56 7.41
CA GLU A 55 -9.33 -3.90 7.71
C GLU A 55 -8.15 -4.86 7.49
N ILE A 56 -7.27 -4.95 8.48
CA ILE A 56 -6.03 -5.67 8.36
C ILE A 56 -6.04 -6.85 9.31
N GLN A 57 -5.95 -8.05 8.75
CA GLN A 57 -5.85 -9.27 9.54
C GLN A 57 -4.56 -9.23 10.36
N SER A 58 -4.63 -9.72 11.58
CA SER A 58 -3.45 -9.79 12.45
C SER A 58 -2.51 -10.87 11.93
N LEU A 59 -1.43 -10.44 11.28
CA LEU A 59 -0.45 -11.33 10.66
C LEU A 59 0.95 -10.85 10.99
N ASN A 60 1.84 -11.80 11.24
CA ASN A 60 3.28 -11.54 11.28
C ASN A 60 3.89 -12.12 10.02
N LEU A 61 4.55 -11.28 9.24
CA LEU A 61 5.13 -11.68 7.97
C LEU A 61 6.63 -11.45 7.96
N ASP A 62 7.31 -12.24 7.15
CA ASP A 62 8.75 -12.10 6.97
C ASP A 62 9.09 -10.75 6.30
N VAL A 63 10.28 -10.24 6.59
CA VAL A 63 10.74 -8.96 6.03
C VAL A 63 10.76 -8.97 4.50
N ASP A 64 11.06 -10.12 3.91
CA ASP A 64 11.08 -10.25 2.43
C ASP A 64 9.70 -10.07 1.81
N THR A 65 8.64 -10.25 2.57
CA THR A 65 7.27 -9.98 2.14
C THR A 65 6.85 -8.55 2.51
N VAL A 66 7.19 -8.10 3.70
CA VAL A 66 6.77 -6.79 4.21
C VAL A 66 7.38 -5.64 3.41
N VAL A 67 8.65 -5.74 3.02
CA VAL A 67 9.32 -4.67 2.26
C VAL A 67 8.60 -4.40 0.93
N PRO A 68 8.37 -5.39 0.06
CA PRO A 68 7.63 -5.14 -1.18
C PRO A 68 6.20 -4.65 -0.93
N LEU A 69 5.51 -5.20 0.06
CA LEU A 69 4.14 -4.76 0.39
C LEU A 69 4.11 -3.29 0.76
N GLY A 70 5.05 -2.85 1.58
CA GLY A 70 5.11 -1.46 2.00
C GLY A 70 5.34 -0.51 0.85
N LEU A 71 6.24 -0.87 -0.07
CA LEU A 71 6.53 -0.06 -1.24
C LEU A 71 5.35 0.00 -2.20
N ILE A 72 4.66 -1.13 -2.40
CA ILE A 72 3.44 -1.17 -3.21
C ILE A 72 2.36 -0.29 -2.59
N LEU A 73 2.11 -0.44 -1.29
CA LEU A 73 1.12 0.38 -0.58
C LEU A 73 1.42 1.86 -0.67
N ASN A 74 2.69 2.22 -0.47
CA ASN A 74 3.11 3.61 -0.58
C ASN A 74 2.72 4.20 -1.94
N GLU A 75 2.97 3.47 -3.02
CA GLU A 75 2.65 3.93 -4.37
C GLU A 75 1.14 4.03 -4.59
N LEU A 76 0.38 3.02 -4.18
CA LEU A 76 -1.06 2.99 -4.38
C LEU A 76 -1.77 4.09 -3.57
N ILE A 77 -1.40 4.27 -2.32
CA ILE A 77 -2.00 5.29 -1.47
C ILE A 77 -1.62 6.68 -1.98
N THR A 78 -0.37 6.88 -2.37
CA THR A 78 0.08 8.14 -2.95
C THR A 78 -0.75 8.49 -4.18
N ASN A 79 -1.00 7.54 -5.07
CA ASN A 79 -1.82 7.76 -6.25
C ASN A 79 -3.25 8.17 -5.89
N SER A 80 -3.84 7.50 -4.89
CA SER A 80 -5.19 7.85 -4.42
C SER A 80 -5.23 9.28 -3.88
N LEU A 81 -4.25 9.66 -3.08
CA LEU A 81 -4.20 11.01 -2.49
C LEU A 81 -3.94 12.10 -3.52
N LYS A 82 -3.15 11.79 -4.55
CA LYS A 82 -2.81 12.77 -5.60
C LYS A 82 -3.93 12.95 -6.61
N TYR A 83 -4.63 11.90 -6.99
CA TYR A 83 -5.56 11.93 -8.13
C TYR A 83 -7.02 11.74 -7.73
N GLY A 84 -7.29 11.08 -6.63
CA GLY A 84 -8.66 10.73 -6.25
C GLY A 84 -9.47 11.87 -5.66
N PHE A 85 -8.82 12.83 -5.02
CA PHE A 85 -9.51 13.84 -4.23
C PHE A 85 -9.05 15.25 -4.59
N PRO A 86 -9.36 15.73 -5.81
CA PRO A 86 -8.92 17.07 -6.22
C PRO A 86 -9.59 18.17 -5.39
N GLY A 87 -8.86 19.26 -5.18
CA GLY A 87 -9.37 20.40 -4.42
C GLY A 87 -9.67 20.02 -2.97
N ASP A 88 -10.86 20.35 -2.54
CA ASP A 88 -11.32 20.05 -1.18
C ASP A 88 -12.25 18.84 -1.10
N LYS A 89 -12.23 17.99 -2.12
CA LYS A 89 -13.09 16.82 -2.14
C LYS A 89 -12.82 15.93 -0.93
N THR A 90 -13.90 15.52 -0.28
CA THR A 90 -13.82 14.62 0.87
C THR A 90 -14.04 13.18 0.45
N GLY A 91 -13.64 12.25 1.27
CA GLY A 91 -13.84 10.83 1.00
C GLY A 91 -13.08 9.93 1.94
N ALA A 92 -12.76 8.73 1.45
CA ALA A 92 -12.08 7.73 2.24
C ALA A 92 -11.15 6.89 1.38
N VAL A 93 -10.07 6.41 2.01
CA VAL A 93 -9.18 5.39 1.47
C VAL A 93 -9.30 4.18 2.39
N LYS A 94 -9.54 3.01 1.82
CA LYS A 94 -9.70 1.77 2.58
C LYS A 94 -8.61 0.78 2.19
N ILE A 95 -7.99 0.19 3.20
CA ILE A 95 -6.94 -0.82 3.02
C ILE A 95 -7.44 -2.12 3.64
N ILE A 96 -7.43 -3.18 2.86
CA ILE A 96 -7.82 -4.52 3.30
C ILE A 96 -6.63 -5.44 3.09
N LEU A 97 -6.24 -6.17 4.12
CA LEU A 97 -5.21 -7.20 4.02
C LEU A 97 -5.71 -8.44 4.74
N LYS A 98 -5.76 -9.55 4.02
CA LYS A 98 -6.20 -10.82 4.58
C LYS A 98 -5.56 -12.00 3.87
N GLU A 99 -5.49 -13.12 4.57
CA GLU A 99 -4.98 -14.38 4.04
C GLU A 99 -6.12 -15.37 3.92
N GLU A 100 -6.25 -16.00 2.75
CA GLU A 100 -7.20 -17.06 2.50
C GLU A 100 -6.57 -18.10 1.59
N ASN A 101 -6.64 -19.38 1.97
CA ASN A 101 -6.18 -20.51 1.13
C ASN A 101 -4.73 -20.30 0.63
N ASN A 102 -3.84 -19.90 1.54
CA ASN A 102 -2.43 -19.66 1.25
C ASN A 102 -2.19 -18.55 0.21
N THR A 103 -3.16 -17.67 0.07
CA THR A 103 -3.05 -16.48 -0.77
C THR A 103 -3.24 -15.25 0.09
N LEU A 104 -2.33 -14.28 -0.06
CA LEU A 104 -2.42 -13.02 0.65
C LEU A 104 -3.10 -12.00 -0.27
N PHE A 105 -4.21 -11.42 0.19
CA PHE A 105 -4.96 -10.43 -0.57
C PHE A 105 -4.74 -9.05 0.01
N LEU A 106 -4.29 -8.14 -0.83
CA LEU A 106 -4.15 -6.72 -0.49
C LEU A 106 -5.08 -5.93 -1.40
N LYS A 107 -5.94 -5.11 -0.79
CA LYS A 107 -6.86 -4.26 -1.55
C LYS A 107 -6.72 -2.82 -1.07
N VAL A 108 -6.66 -1.91 -2.01
CA VAL A 108 -6.62 -0.47 -1.73
C VAL A 108 -7.76 0.17 -2.53
N PHE A 109 -8.76 0.68 -1.83
CA PHE A 109 -9.96 1.27 -2.42
C PHE A 109 -10.04 2.73 -2.03
N ASP A 110 -10.44 3.60 -2.97
CA ASP A 110 -10.85 4.96 -2.62
C ASP A 110 -12.18 5.27 -3.30
N ASN A 111 -12.92 6.20 -2.72
CA ASN A 111 -14.17 6.67 -3.29
C ASN A 111 -14.03 8.06 -3.92
N GLY A 112 -12.85 8.33 -4.45
CA GLY A 112 -12.57 9.58 -5.14
C GLY A 112 -13.15 9.61 -6.54
N VAL A 113 -12.61 10.50 -7.38
CA VAL A 113 -13.10 10.69 -8.75
C VAL A 113 -12.61 9.64 -9.73
N GLY A 114 -11.76 8.72 -9.27
CA GLY A 114 -11.09 7.76 -10.15
C GLY A 114 -9.83 8.35 -10.74
N LEU A 115 -9.15 7.57 -11.57
CA LEU A 115 -7.93 7.99 -12.21
C LEU A 115 -8.26 8.72 -13.53
N PRO A 116 -7.41 9.67 -13.96
CA PRO A 116 -7.61 10.31 -15.28
C PRO A 116 -7.61 9.29 -16.42
N ASP A 117 -8.30 9.58 -17.50
CA ASP A 117 -8.41 8.66 -18.64
C ASP A 117 -7.07 8.26 -19.24
N ASP A 118 -6.09 9.18 -19.23
CA ASP A 118 -4.77 8.91 -19.77
C ASP A 118 -3.76 8.45 -18.70
N PHE A 119 -4.24 8.19 -17.48
CA PHE A 119 -3.37 7.87 -16.36
C PHE A 119 -2.52 6.63 -16.63
N GLN A 120 -3.15 5.55 -17.09
CA GLN A 120 -2.43 4.28 -17.26
C GLN A 120 -1.25 4.44 -18.24
N LYS A 121 -1.48 5.11 -19.36
CA LYS A 121 -0.45 5.30 -20.37
C LYS A 121 0.73 6.11 -19.83
N LYS A 122 0.46 7.17 -19.10
CA LYS A 122 1.50 8.00 -18.51
C LYS A 122 2.20 7.28 -17.36
N TYR A 123 1.41 6.57 -16.55
CA TYR A 123 1.93 5.88 -15.37
C TYR A 123 2.91 4.77 -15.76
N GLU A 124 2.68 4.07 -16.85
CA GLU A 124 3.55 2.98 -17.31
C GLU A 124 4.99 3.42 -17.58
N THR A 125 5.23 4.73 -17.73
CA THR A 125 6.58 5.26 -17.93
C THR A 125 7.28 5.61 -16.62
N THR A 126 6.61 5.50 -15.48
CA THR A 126 7.14 5.96 -14.19
C THR A 126 7.94 4.88 -13.49
N PHE A 127 8.81 5.31 -12.58
CA PHE A 127 9.55 4.41 -11.70
C PHE A 127 8.59 3.64 -10.79
N GLY A 128 7.53 4.31 -10.29
CA GLY A 128 6.53 3.66 -9.43
C GLY A 128 5.89 2.46 -10.09
N TYR A 129 5.51 2.60 -11.35
CA TYR A 129 4.93 1.50 -12.12
C TYR A 129 5.90 0.31 -12.25
N ARG A 130 7.14 0.60 -12.63
CA ARG A 130 8.16 -0.44 -12.78
C ARG A 130 8.42 -1.16 -11.45
N MET A 131 8.46 -0.41 -10.37
CA MET A 131 8.68 -0.96 -9.04
C MET A 131 7.55 -1.90 -8.64
N ILE A 132 6.29 -1.48 -8.82
CA ILE A 132 5.14 -2.32 -8.50
C ILE A 132 5.18 -3.61 -9.31
N ASN A 133 5.41 -3.51 -10.62
CA ASN A 133 5.46 -4.70 -11.47
C ASN A 133 6.57 -5.66 -11.05
N ALA A 134 7.75 -5.14 -10.73
CA ALA A 134 8.86 -5.97 -10.30
C ALA A 134 8.51 -6.74 -9.02
N PHE A 135 7.90 -6.07 -8.05
CA PHE A 135 7.53 -6.72 -6.79
C PHE A 135 6.35 -7.69 -6.96
N ILE A 136 5.38 -7.37 -7.83
CA ILE A 136 4.28 -8.28 -8.13
C ILE A 136 4.82 -9.57 -8.75
N GLN A 137 5.75 -9.47 -9.68
CA GLN A 137 6.38 -10.64 -10.28
C GLN A 137 7.19 -11.45 -9.27
N LYS A 138 7.96 -10.77 -8.42
CA LYS A 138 8.76 -11.42 -7.38
C LYS A 138 7.87 -12.22 -6.41
N LEU A 139 6.71 -11.68 -6.08
CA LEU A 139 5.77 -12.30 -5.15
C LEU A 139 4.79 -13.25 -5.84
N LYS A 140 4.95 -13.48 -7.14
CA LYS A 140 4.06 -14.29 -7.97
C LYS A 140 2.60 -13.86 -7.78
N GLY A 141 2.40 -12.55 -7.90
CA GLY A 141 1.10 -11.95 -7.66
C GLY A 141 0.40 -11.55 -8.93
N GLU A 142 -0.87 -11.18 -8.76
CA GLU A 142 -1.69 -10.61 -9.81
C GLU A 142 -2.27 -9.30 -9.31
N LEU A 143 -2.31 -8.30 -10.17
CA LEU A 143 -2.85 -6.99 -9.84
C LEU A 143 -4.01 -6.68 -10.78
N LYS A 144 -5.13 -6.24 -10.23
CA LYS A 144 -6.30 -5.80 -10.98
C LYS A 144 -6.70 -4.41 -10.52
N THR A 145 -7.05 -3.55 -11.47
CA THR A 145 -7.50 -2.19 -11.18
C THR A 145 -8.88 -1.99 -11.77
N PHE A 146 -9.78 -1.44 -10.96
CA PHE A 146 -11.15 -1.14 -11.35
C PHE A 146 -11.46 0.32 -11.10
N THR A 147 -12.25 0.93 -11.98
CA THR A 147 -12.82 2.24 -11.75
C THR A 147 -14.33 2.05 -11.54
N ASP A 148 -14.76 2.23 -10.29
CA ASP A 148 -16.15 2.05 -9.89
C ASP A 148 -16.37 2.91 -8.64
N GLU A 149 -16.94 4.09 -8.82
CA GLU A 149 -17.09 5.07 -7.75
C GLU A 149 -15.76 5.32 -7.03
N GLY A 150 -14.71 5.63 -7.82
CA GLY A 150 -13.36 5.79 -7.34
C GLY A 150 -12.42 4.77 -7.98
N THR A 151 -11.31 4.50 -7.31
CA THR A 151 -10.31 3.54 -7.80
C THR A 151 -10.20 2.38 -6.82
N LYS A 152 -10.22 1.16 -7.36
CA LYS A 152 -10.07 -0.07 -6.59
C LYS A 152 -8.92 -0.88 -7.17
N VAL A 153 -7.91 -1.15 -6.35
CA VAL A 153 -6.78 -1.99 -6.74
C VAL A 153 -6.79 -3.23 -5.87
N GLU A 154 -6.73 -4.40 -6.51
CA GLU A 154 -6.70 -5.68 -5.81
C GLU A 154 -5.44 -6.44 -6.21
N ILE A 155 -4.71 -6.95 -5.22
CA ILE A 155 -3.50 -7.73 -5.42
C ILE A 155 -3.64 -9.06 -4.71
N ALA A 156 -3.38 -10.16 -5.42
CA ALA A 156 -3.33 -11.50 -4.85
C ALA A 156 -1.89 -11.98 -4.92
N ILE A 157 -1.32 -12.38 -3.79
CA ILE A 157 0.08 -12.79 -3.67
C ILE A 157 0.14 -14.23 -3.22
N LYS A 158 0.80 -15.08 -4.01
CA LYS A 158 0.93 -16.51 -3.70
C LYS A 158 2.30 -16.88 -3.14
N ASN A 159 3.33 -16.10 -3.46
CA ASN A 159 4.68 -16.36 -2.98
C ASN A 159 5.02 -15.37 -1.86
N TYR A 160 4.49 -15.63 -0.68
CA TYR A 160 4.80 -14.83 0.49
C TYR A 160 5.29 -15.72 1.62
N LYS A 161 6.01 -15.12 2.56
CA LYS A 161 6.54 -15.84 3.70
C LYS A 161 5.85 -15.38 4.99
N PRO A 162 5.06 -16.25 5.62
CA PRO A 162 4.62 -15.99 6.98
C PRO A 162 5.83 -16.05 7.90
N SER A 163 5.66 -15.57 9.13
CA SER A 163 6.76 -15.65 10.10
C SER A 163 7.00 -17.11 10.45
N ILE A 164 8.25 -17.42 10.79
CA ILE A 164 8.69 -18.81 11.04
C ILE A 164 8.17 -19.35 12.38
N VAL A 165 7.69 -18.48 13.24
CA VAL A 165 7.27 -18.89 14.58
C VAL A 165 5.77 -18.88 14.71
#